data_e81edf24d75a28c5b7cbc945f0c21c60
#
_entry.id   e81edf24d75a28c5b7cbc945f0c21c60
#
_cell.length_a   1.000
_cell.length_b   1.000
_cell.length_c   1.000
_cell.angle_alpha   90.00
_cell.angle_beta   90.00
_cell.angle_gamma   90.00
#
_symmetry.space_group_name_H-M   'P 1'
#
loop_
_entity.id
_entity.type
_entity.pdbx_description
1 polymer ?
#
loop_
_entity_poly.entity_id
_entity_poly.type
_entity_poly.pdbx_seq_one_letter_code
_entity_poly.pdbx_strand_id
1 'polypeptide(L)'
;MGVLIGKQRGEKVFTRMGKLAIIGFLVAIALALVDTIWAVYMDSFVHSEAIVGFISAALTLVAIASCFILVPVIEKYKKSSLFFWSLILFGITYILFAINTKFYIFVILAFFLTIFYILRMNSYGIIVKDKSKKSQLSKNEGLVYTFMNLAWVIGPLIAGYLANAYGINLIFVISAIFVFLSAFAFKLSKINDINIKKKLDENILKNTKDFFKSKNRIVAYFISGAVNLWWVLIYLFMPMHIIRSGLNNLWIGYFLFAVAVPLVLFEYKFSKLAGKKGFRKIFKTGFGILFLISLLCFFITNIYLILLLLAIASIGMAMLESTTEAYFFDIINKKDECKYYGPYNTGIDVCQFAGKISASVVLIFLPFKYVFLLFGAFMFSMFLLSFKIKNVIENRKAN
;
A
#
# COMPACT_ATOMS: atom_id res chain seq x y z
N MET A 1 -21.25 -7.50 -12.80
CA MET A 1 -21.42 -6.74 -14.06
C MET A 1 -22.35 -5.54 -13.92
N GLY A 2 -23.50 -5.61 -13.25
CA GLY A 2 -24.45 -4.50 -13.08
C GLY A 2 -23.97 -3.30 -12.24
N VAL A 3 -22.83 -3.40 -11.55
CA VAL A 3 -22.22 -2.27 -10.81
C VAL A 3 -21.33 -1.43 -11.71
N LEU A 4 -20.68 -2.05 -12.72
CA LEU A 4 -19.83 -1.38 -13.69
C LEU A 4 -20.63 -0.73 -14.81
N ILE A 5 -21.58 -1.46 -15.36
CA ILE A 5 -22.35 -1.08 -16.56
C ILE A 5 -23.84 -1.08 -16.21
N GLY A 6 -24.51 0.03 -16.45
CA GLY A 6 -25.95 0.20 -16.33
C GLY A 6 -26.61 0.48 -17.67
N LYS A 7 -27.95 0.39 -17.75
CA LYS A 7 -28.70 0.80 -18.93
C LYS A 7 -29.18 2.25 -18.75
N GLN A 8 -28.89 3.10 -19.73
CA GLN A 8 -29.44 4.45 -19.85
C GLN A 8 -29.93 4.64 -21.29
N ARG A 9 -31.21 4.98 -21.50
CA ARG A 9 -31.84 5.10 -22.83
C ARG A 9 -31.65 3.88 -23.76
N GLY A 10 -31.62 2.66 -23.17
CA GLY A 10 -31.42 1.41 -23.94
C GLY A 10 -29.97 1.03 -24.23
N GLU A 11 -28.99 1.92 -24.03
CA GLU A 11 -27.57 1.65 -24.22
C GLU A 11 -26.87 1.23 -22.91
N LYS A 12 -25.85 0.37 -23.03
CA LYS A 12 -24.99 -0.02 -21.91
C LYS A 12 -23.96 1.09 -21.66
N VAL A 13 -24.07 1.81 -20.53
CA VAL A 13 -23.12 2.86 -20.12
C VAL A 13 -22.48 2.54 -18.78
N PHE A 14 -21.24 3.00 -18.59
CA PHE A 14 -20.58 2.87 -17.30
C PHE A 14 -21.34 3.62 -16.22
N THR A 15 -21.60 2.94 -15.09
CA THR A 15 -22.13 3.56 -13.88
C THR A 15 -21.11 4.56 -13.29
N ARG A 16 -21.56 5.44 -12.38
CA ARG A 16 -20.64 6.36 -11.68
C ARG A 16 -19.53 5.61 -10.96
N MET A 17 -19.84 4.46 -10.35
CA MET A 17 -18.84 3.61 -9.70
C MET A 17 -17.91 2.93 -10.70
N GLY A 18 -18.42 2.48 -11.84
CA GLY A 18 -17.60 1.95 -12.92
C GLY A 18 -16.60 2.98 -13.46
N LYS A 19 -17.02 4.24 -13.62
CA LYS A 19 -16.12 5.33 -14.01
C LYS A 19 -15.02 5.56 -12.96
N LEU A 20 -15.38 5.61 -11.68
CA LEU A 20 -14.39 5.73 -10.58
C LEU A 20 -13.44 4.54 -10.54
N ALA A 21 -13.93 3.31 -10.72
CA ALA A 21 -13.06 2.12 -10.76
C ALA A 21 -12.03 2.20 -11.90
N ILE A 22 -12.42 2.65 -13.09
CA ILE A 22 -11.49 2.86 -14.22
C ILE A 22 -10.49 3.97 -13.91
N ILE A 23 -10.94 5.10 -13.36
CA ILE A 23 -10.08 6.21 -12.96
C ILE A 23 -9.05 5.74 -11.92
N GLY A 24 -9.51 4.98 -10.91
CA GLY A 24 -8.64 4.38 -9.90
C GLY A 24 -7.64 3.38 -10.49
N PHE A 25 -8.06 2.54 -11.44
CA PHE A 25 -7.19 1.61 -12.16
C PHE A 25 -6.07 2.33 -12.92
N LEU A 26 -6.40 3.39 -13.67
CA LEU A 26 -5.41 4.18 -14.42
C LEU A 26 -4.34 4.80 -13.50
N VAL A 27 -4.74 5.26 -12.32
CA VAL A 27 -3.78 5.74 -11.33
C VAL A 27 -2.98 4.59 -10.73
N ALA A 28 -3.64 3.49 -10.38
CA ALA A 28 -2.99 2.35 -9.76
C ALA A 28 -1.94 1.71 -10.68
N ILE A 29 -2.20 1.62 -11.99
CA ILE A 29 -1.20 1.12 -12.95
C ILE A 29 0.02 2.06 -13.01
N ALA A 30 -0.19 3.38 -13.00
CA ALA A 30 0.90 4.34 -12.96
C ALA A 30 1.76 4.20 -11.69
N LEU A 31 1.11 4.00 -10.54
CA LEU A 31 1.80 3.76 -9.27
C LEU A 31 2.57 2.43 -9.29
N ALA A 32 1.93 1.34 -9.71
CA ALA A 32 2.56 0.03 -9.75
C ALA A 32 3.78 -0.01 -10.67
N LEU A 33 3.72 0.72 -11.81
CA LEU A 33 4.87 0.88 -12.70
C LEU A 33 6.03 1.57 -11.97
N VAL A 34 5.79 2.71 -11.34
CA VAL A 34 6.83 3.50 -10.68
C VAL A 34 7.35 2.79 -9.43
N ASP A 35 6.49 2.23 -8.58
CA ASP A 35 6.91 1.58 -7.34
C ASP A 35 7.80 0.36 -7.61
N THR A 36 7.63 -0.31 -8.76
CA THR A 36 8.49 -1.42 -9.19
C THR A 36 9.95 -0.98 -9.36
N ILE A 37 10.18 0.24 -9.86
CA ILE A 37 11.54 0.74 -10.17
C ILE A 37 11.99 1.82 -9.19
N TRP A 38 11.16 2.27 -8.27
CA TRP A 38 11.38 3.42 -7.40
C TRP A 38 12.65 3.31 -6.58
N ALA A 39 12.88 2.14 -5.96
CA ALA A 39 14.06 1.90 -5.15
C ALA A 39 15.35 1.94 -5.99
N VAL A 40 15.32 1.35 -7.19
CA VAL A 40 16.47 1.35 -8.12
C VAL A 40 16.72 2.75 -8.67
N TYR A 41 15.67 3.52 -8.94
CA TYR A 41 15.81 4.92 -9.35
C TYR A 41 16.45 5.78 -8.26
N MET A 42 16.06 5.60 -6.99
CA MET A 42 16.74 6.27 -5.87
C MET A 42 18.20 5.84 -5.75
N ASP A 43 18.48 4.53 -5.88
CA ASP A 43 19.82 3.99 -5.76
C ASP A 43 20.75 4.50 -6.87
N SER A 44 20.23 4.84 -8.05
CA SER A 44 21.04 5.41 -9.15
C SER A 44 21.67 6.78 -8.81
N PHE A 45 21.17 7.50 -7.81
CA PHE A 45 21.75 8.77 -7.36
C PHE A 45 22.75 8.62 -6.21
N VAL A 46 22.57 7.61 -5.35
CA VAL A 46 23.32 7.54 -4.08
C VAL A 46 24.16 6.28 -3.95
N HIS A 47 23.91 5.28 -4.77
CA HIS A 47 24.65 4.00 -4.83
C HIS A 47 24.81 3.32 -3.44
N SER A 48 23.79 3.47 -2.57
CA SER A 48 23.79 2.94 -1.20
C SER A 48 22.39 2.56 -0.76
N GLU A 49 22.19 1.27 -0.51
CA GLU A 49 20.89 0.74 0.01
C GLU A 49 20.52 1.38 1.35
N ALA A 50 21.51 1.64 2.21
CA ALA A 50 21.29 2.31 3.49
C ALA A 50 20.76 3.74 3.30
N ILE A 51 21.37 4.52 2.40
CA ILE A 51 20.96 5.90 2.12
C ILE A 51 19.57 5.92 1.49
N VAL A 52 19.28 5.02 0.54
CA VAL A 52 17.93 4.87 -0.04
C VAL A 52 16.89 4.60 1.03
N GLY A 53 17.19 3.72 1.98
CA GLY A 53 16.30 3.43 3.09
C GLY A 53 16.07 4.66 4.00
N PHE A 54 17.10 5.46 4.32
CA PHE A 54 16.97 6.70 5.08
C PHE A 54 16.14 7.77 4.34
N ILE A 55 16.39 7.96 3.04
CA ILE A 55 15.56 8.86 2.21
C ILE A 55 14.11 8.42 2.22
N SER A 56 13.87 7.12 2.00
CA SER A 56 12.51 6.57 2.02
C SER A 56 11.85 6.69 3.39
N ALA A 57 12.60 6.58 4.48
CA ALA A 57 12.10 6.83 5.84
C ALA A 57 11.72 8.31 6.02
N ALA A 58 12.56 9.23 5.57
CA ALA A 58 12.27 10.68 5.62
C ALA A 58 10.99 11.01 4.83
N LEU A 59 10.82 10.44 3.64
CA LEU A 59 9.58 10.60 2.85
C LEU A 59 8.35 10.02 3.58
N THR A 60 8.50 8.94 4.37
CA THR A 60 7.41 8.43 5.21
C THR A 60 7.02 9.43 6.30
N LEU A 61 7.99 10.14 6.91
CA LEU A 61 7.68 11.23 7.85
C LEU A 61 6.95 12.38 7.17
N VAL A 62 7.35 12.73 5.95
CA VAL A 62 6.63 13.73 5.14
C VAL A 62 5.18 13.29 4.88
N ALA A 63 4.95 12.01 4.57
CA ALA A 63 3.61 11.45 4.38
C ALA A 63 2.77 11.56 5.65
N ILE A 64 3.32 11.16 6.81
CA ILE A 64 2.66 11.27 8.11
C ILE A 64 2.29 12.74 8.41
N ALA A 65 3.25 13.66 8.28
CA ALA A 65 3.01 15.09 8.49
C ALA A 65 1.93 15.63 7.53
N SER A 66 1.98 15.23 6.26
CA SER A 66 1.03 15.65 5.24
C SER A 66 -0.40 15.17 5.55
N CYS A 67 -0.58 13.98 6.15
CA CYS A 67 -1.89 13.52 6.59
C CYS A 67 -2.56 14.48 7.57
N PHE A 68 -1.79 15.12 8.45
CA PHE A 68 -2.33 16.10 9.41
C PHE A 68 -2.45 17.51 8.81
N ILE A 69 -1.43 17.97 8.10
CA ILE A 69 -1.37 19.34 7.54
C ILE A 69 -2.42 19.56 6.43
N LEU A 70 -2.73 18.51 5.65
CA LEU A 70 -3.67 18.63 4.54
C LEU A 70 -5.14 18.52 4.96
N VAL A 71 -5.46 18.15 6.21
CA VAL A 71 -6.84 18.08 6.69
C VAL A 71 -7.61 19.38 6.46
N PRO A 72 -7.13 20.57 6.89
CA PRO A 72 -7.83 21.84 6.66
C PRO A 72 -8.01 22.16 5.16
N VAL A 73 -7.02 21.77 4.34
CA VAL A 73 -7.08 21.99 2.87
C VAL A 73 -8.19 21.13 2.28
N ILE A 74 -8.24 19.84 2.67
CA ILE A 74 -9.26 18.90 2.20
C ILE A 74 -10.66 19.34 2.67
N GLU A 75 -10.79 19.91 3.86
CA GLU A 75 -12.08 20.42 4.35
C GLU A 75 -12.55 21.65 3.59
N LYS A 76 -11.65 22.61 3.35
CA LYS A 76 -11.95 23.92 2.77
C LYS A 76 -12.30 23.84 1.28
N TYR A 77 -11.60 23.00 0.51
CA TYR A 77 -11.74 22.98 -0.94
C TYR A 77 -12.61 21.81 -1.44
N LYS A 78 -13.13 21.93 -2.68
CA LYS A 78 -13.89 20.90 -3.37
C LYS A 78 -13.01 19.67 -3.60
N LYS A 79 -13.46 18.47 -3.17
CA LYS A 79 -12.72 17.21 -3.26
C LYS A 79 -12.43 16.81 -4.72
N SER A 80 -13.39 17.06 -5.62
CA SER A 80 -13.22 16.85 -7.06
C SER A 80 -12.11 17.72 -7.64
N SER A 81 -12.05 18.99 -7.23
CA SER A 81 -10.99 19.92 -7.67
C SER A 81 -9.63 19.52 -7.11
N LEU A 82 -9.56 19.17 -5.81
CA LEU A 82 -8.32 18.71 -5.18
C LEU A 82 -7.79 17.44 -5.84
N PHE A 83 -8.67 16.46 -6.12
CA PHE A 83 -8.31 15.23 -6.80
C PHE A 83 -7.80 15.51 -8.23
N PHE A 84 -8.50 16.33 -9.01
CA PHE A 84 -8.09 16.68 -10.36
C PHE A 84 -6.72 17.36 -10.40
N TRP A 85 -6.53 18.41 -9.58
CA TRP A 85 -5.26 19.14 -9.57
C TRP A 85 -4.11 18.29 -8.99
N SER A 86 -4.39 17.45 -7.99
CA SER A 86 -3.38 16.52 -7.50
C SER A 86 -2.92 15.53 -8.58
N LEU A 87 -3.80 15.06 -9.46
CA LEU A 87 -3.41 14.21 -10.59
C LEU A 87 -2.55 14.99 -11.60
N ILE A 88 -2.91 16.23 -11.93
CA ILE A 88 -2.11 17.05 -12.86
C ILE A 88 -0.70 17.27 -12.31
N LEU A 89 -0.58 17.71 -11.05
CA LEU A 89 0.71 17.93 -10.39
C LEU A 89 1.52 16.62 -10.26
N PHE A 90 0.85 15.51 -9.99
CA PHE A 90 1.46 14.20 -9.91
C PHE A 90 2.05 13.76 -11.26
N GLY A 91 1.28 13.93 -12.35
CA GLY A 91 1.74 13.63 -13.71
C GLY A 91 2.92 14.53 -14.14
N ILE A 92 2.86 15.83 -13.84
CA ILE A 92 3.98 16.77 -14.10
C ILE A 92 5.24 16.30 -13.34
N THR A 93 5.09 15.92 -12.06
CA THR A 93 6.22 15.44 -11.26
C THR A 93 6.84 14.18 -11.87
N TYR A 94 6.04 13.27 -12.42
CA TYR A 94 6.57 12.10 -13.13
C TYR A 94 7.34 12.48 -14.41
N ILE A 95 6.88 13.45 -15.20
CA ILE A 95 7.64 13.96 -16.35
C ILE A 95 8.97 14.56 -15.89
N LEU A 96 8.97 15.32 -14.79
CA LEU A 96 10.20 15.89 -14.24
C LEU A 96 11.16 14.82 -13.74
N PHE A 97 10.69 13.70 -13.15
CA PHE A 97 11.55 12.57 -12.81
C PHE A 97 12.15 11.92 -14.06
N ALA A 98 11.42 11.81 -15.16
CA ALA A 98 11.91 11.20 -16.41
C ALA A 98 13.15 11.91 -16.99
N ILE A 99 13.26 13.22 -16.78
CA ILE A 99 14.35 14.04 -17.30
C ILE A 99 15.40 14.42 -16.23
N ASN A 100 15.15 14.07 -14.97
CA ASN A 100 16.02 14.48 -13.87
C ASN A 100 17.25 13.59 -13.77
N THR A 101 18.41 14.24 -13.64
CA THR A 101 19.70 13.59 -13.41
C THR A 101 20.39 14.02 -12.11
N LYS A 102 19.77 14.95 -11.34
CA LYS A 102 20.40 15.58 -10.18
C LYS A 102 19.74 15.16 -8.88
N PHE A 103 20.54 14.72 -7.92
CA PHE A 103 20.04 14.23 -6.63
C PHE A 103 19.19 15.26 -5.85
N TYR A 104 19.63 16.50 -5.77
CA TYR A 104 18.86 17.53 -5.03
C TYR A 104 17.49 17.82 -5.65
N ILE A 105 17.39 17.78 -7.00
CA ILE A 105 16.11 17.91 -7.71
C ILE A 105 15.23 16.68 -7.40
N PHE A 106 15.81 15.47 -7.41
CA PHE A 106 15.09 14.26 -7.01
C PHE A 106 14.46 14.41 -5.62
N VAL A 107 15.21 14.87 -4.61
CA VAL A 107 14.69 15.04 -3.24
C VAL A 107 13.52 16.02 -3.19
N ILE A 108 13.62 17.15 -3.89
CA ILE A 108 12.54 18.14 -3.96
C ILE A 108 11.29 17.55 -4.64
N LEU A 109 11.48 16.89 -5.77
CA LEU A 109 10.37 16.25 -6.49
C LEU A 109 9.71 15.15 -5.68
N ALA A 110 10.49 14.31 -4.99
CA ALA A 110 9.98 13.24 -4.13
C ALA A 110 9.20 13.78 -2.93
N PHE A 111 9.63 14.90 -2.34
CA PHE A 111 8.90 15.60 -1.30
C PHE A 111 7.51 16.06 -1.80
N PHE A 112 7.44 16.76 -2.92
CA PHE A 112 6.17 17.20 -3.50
C PHE A 112 5.30 16.03 -3.97
N LEU A 113 5.90 15.00 -4.58
CA LEU A 113 5.19 13.80 -5.00
C LEU A 113 4.46 13.16 -3.81
N THR A 114 5.12 13.06 -2.65
CA THR A 114 4.53 12.52 -1.42
C THR A 114 3.30 13.33 -0.97
N ILE A 115 3.38 14.66 -1.01
CA ILE A 115 2.25 15.55 -0.67
C ILE A 115 1.09 15.34 -1.65
N PHE A 116 1.37 15.30 -2.96
CA PHE A 116 0.35 15.11 -3.98
C PHE A 116 -0.28 13.71 -3.90
N TYR A 117 0.51 12.69 -3.55
CA TYR A 117 0.03 11.34 -3.29
C TYR A 117 -1.02 11.32 -2.17
N ILE A 118 -0.72 11.92 -1.02
CA ILE A 118 -1.63 11.97 0.13
C ILE A 118 -2.90 12.77 -0.20
N LEU A 119 -2.75 13.92 -0.88
CA LEU A 119 -3.89 14.74 -1.30
C LEU A 119 -4.82 13.99 -2.25
N ARG A 120 -4.25 13.31 -3.24
CA ARG A 120 -4.96 12.48 -4.20
C ARG A 120 -5.69 11.32 -3.52
N MET A 121 -4.97 10.56 -2.68
CA MET A 121 -5.51 9.37 -2.02
C MET A 121 -6.72 9.72 -1.14
N ASN A 122 -6.58 10.74 -0.28
CA ASN A 122 -7.65 11.17 0.62
C ASN A 122 -8.85 11.73 -0.16
N SER A 123 -8.60 12.58 -1.16
CA SER A 123 -9.69 13.17 -1.97
C SER A 123 -10.46 12.10 -2.75
N TYR A 124 -9.76 11.11 -3.32
CA TYR A 124 -10.38 10.00 -4.03
C TYR A 124 -11.23 9.12 -3.12
N GLY A 125 -10.72 8.74 -1.96
CA GLY A 125 -11.45 7.95 -0.97
C GLY A 125 -12.75 8.63 -0.54
N ILE A 126 -12.71 9.96 -0.29
CA ILE A 126 -13.91 10.74 0.05
C ILE A 126 -14.90 10.75 -1.12
N ILE A 127 -14.44 10.93 -2.37
CA ILE A 127 -15.31 10.91 -3.56
C ILE A 127 -16.00 9.55 -3.71
N VAL A 128 -15.28 8.44 -3.57
CA VAL A 128 -15.84 7.08 -3.64
C VAL A 128 -16.93 6.88 -2.58
N LYS A 129 -16.64 7.29 -1.33
CA LYS A 129 -17.57 7.22 -0.21
C LYS A 129 -18.82 8.06 -0.45
N ASP A 130 -18.67 9.32 -0.88
CA ASP A 130 -19.77 10.25 -1.09
C ASP A 130 -20.70 9.84 -2.27
N LYS A 131 -20.14 9.15 -3.27
CA LYS A 131 -20.92 8.63 -4.41
C LYS A 131 -21.54 7.27 -4.14
N SER A 132 -21.22 6.62 -3.04
CA SER A 132 -21.77 5.33 -2.63
C SER A 132 -22.97 5.51 -1.71
N LYS A 133 -24.07 4.77 -1.97
CA LYS A 133 -25.16 4.63 -0.99
C LYS A 133 -24.64 3.84 0.21
N LYS A 134 -25.04 4.18 1.44
CA LYS A 134 -24.61 3.49 2.67
C LYS A 134 -24.75 1.96 2.58
N SER A 135 -25.85 1.47 2.02
CA SER A 135 -26.11 0.03 1.84
C SER A 135 -25.24 -0.65 0.76
N GLN A 136 -24.49 0.11 -0.03
CA GLN A 136 -23.68 -0.39 -1.15
C GLN A 136 -22.21 0.05 -1.03
N LEU A 137 -21.85 0.71 0.06
CA LEU A 137 -20.51 1.27 0.23
C LEU A 137 -19.41 0.18 0.11
N SER A 138 -19.52 -0.86 0.90
CA SER A 138 -18.55 -1.99 0.88
C SER A 138 -18.45 -2.65 -0.51
N LYS A 139 -19.61 -2.85 -1.20
CA LYS A 139 -19.62 -3.41 -2.55
C LYS A 139 -18.92 -2.50 -3.57
N ASN A 140 -19.10 -1.19 -3.44
CA ASN A 140 -18.53 -0.20 -4.35
C ASN A 140 -17.04 0.00 -4.10
N GLU A 141 -16.62 0.06 -2.85
CA GLU A 141 -15.20 0.07 -2.46
C GLU A 141 -14.51 -1.21 -2.93
N GLY A 142 -15.10 -2.37 -2.68
CA GLY A 142 -14.57 -3.65 -3.16
C GLY A 142 -14.38 -3.71 -4.67
N LEU A 143 -15.31 -3.12 -5.46
CA LEU A 143 -15.14 -3.01 -6.90
C LEU A 143 -13.93 -2.15 -7.28
N VAL A 144 -13.80 -0.96 -6.66
CA VAL A 144 -12.70 -0.04 -6.92
C VAL A 144 -11.36 -0.70 -6.55
N TYR A 145 -11.26 -1.32 -5.38
CA TYR A 145 -10.07 -2.03 -4.94
C TYR A 145 -9.71 -3.22 -5.84
N THR A 146 -10.69 -3.98 -6.33
CA THR A 146 -10.43 -5.08 -7.27
C THR A 146 -9.72 -4.58 -8.53
N PHE A 147 -10.18 -3.45 -9.09
CA PHE A 147 -9.54 -2.86 -10.26
C PHE A 147 -8.14 -2.32 -9.94
N MET A 148 -7.97 -1.69 -8.79
CA MET A 148 -6.65 -1.21 -8.35
C MET A 148 -5.68 -2.37 -8.13
N ASN A 149 -6.10 -3.45 -7.47
CA ASN A 149 -5.26 -4.62 -7.23
C ASN A 149 -4.85 -5.32 -8.52
N LEU A 150 -5.70 -5.35 -9.55
CA LEU A 150 -5.32 -5.87 -10.87
C LEU A 150 -4.10 -5.11 -11.45
N ALA A 151 -4.05 -3.79 -11.24
CA ALA A 151 -2.91 -2.98 -11.66
C ALA A 151 -1.60 -3.38 -10.94
N TRP A 152 -1.68 -3.70 -9.65
CA TRP A 152 -0.53 -4.16 -8.85
C TRP A 152 -0.03 -5.55 -9.24
N VAL A 153 -0.86 -6.37 -9.87
CA VAL A 153 -0.43 -7.67 -10.41
C VAL A 153 0.31 -7.52 -11.74
N ILE A 154 -0.26 -6.75 -12.66
CA ILE A 154 0.29 -6.63 -14.03
C ILE A 154 1.36 -5.53 -14.15
N GLY A 155 1.26 -4.48 -13.35
CA GLY A 155 2.18 -3.33 -13.39
C GLY A 155 3.65 -3.71 -13.27
N PRO A 156 4.06 -4.54 -12.30
CA PRO A 156 5.45 -4.94 -12.14
C PRO A 156 6.02 -5.67 -13.36
N LEU A 157 5.25 -6.56 -14.02
CA LEU A 157 5.71 -7.23 -15.24
C LEU A 157 5.98 -6.22 -16.36
N ILE A 158 5.04 -5.30 -16.57
CA ILE A 158 5.19 -4.25 -17.59
C ILE A 158 6.38 -3.36 -17.26
N ALA A 159 6.51 -2.92 -16.00
CA ALA A 159 7.60 -2.05 -15.57
C ALA A 159 8.97 -2.73 -15.71
N GLY A 160 9.10 -3.97 -15.25
CA GLY A 160 10.34 -4.72 -15.35
C GLY A 160 10.78 -4.91 -16.81
N TYR A 161 9.83 -5.27 -17.70
CA TYR A 161 10.11 -5.42 -19.12
C TYR A 161 10.53 -4.09 -19.76
N LEU A 162 9.76 -3.04 -19.57
CA LEU A 162 10.03 -1.73 -20.18
C LEU A 162 11.31 -1.09 -19.62
N ALA A 163 11.54 -1.19 -18.32
CA ALA A 163 12.76 -0.67 -17.69
C ALA A 163 14.00 -1.39 -18.20
N ASN A 164 13.90 -2.71 -18.46
CA ASN A 164 15.01 -3.49 -19.00
C ASN A 164 15.28 -3.18 -20.48
N ALA A 165 14.23 -2.98 -21.29
CA ALA A 165 14.36 -2.77 -22.72
C ALA A 165 14.69 -1.31 -23.10
N TYR A 166 14.12 -0.34 -22.38
CA TYR A 166 14.15 1.07 -22.77
C TYR A 166 14.64 2.01 -21.66
N GLY A 167 14.98 1.46 -20.49
CA GLY A 167 15.43 2.24 -19.34
C GLY A 167 14.32 2.73 -18.41
N ILE A 168 14.76 3.08 -17.20
CA ILE A 168 13.87 3.48 -16.09
C ILE A 168 13.08 4.77 -16.40
N ASN A 169 13.69 5.70 -17.14
CA ASN A 169 13.08 7.01 -17.43
C ASN A 169 11.76 6.89 -18.21
N LEU A 170 11.67 5.90 -19.12
CA LEU A 170 10.45 5.64 -19.88
C LEU A 170 9.27 5.27 -18.97
N ILE A 171 9.52 4.58 -17.84
CA ILE A 171 8.48 4.21 -16.87
C ILE A 171 7.77 5.46 -16.34
N PHE A 172 8.54 6.50 -15.99
CA PHE A 172 7.94 7.76 -15.51
C PHE A 172 7.10 8.45 -16.60
N VAL A 173 7.54 8.44 -17.86
CA VAL A 173 6.77 9.01 -18.98
C VAL A 173 5.45 8.26 -19.16
N ILE A 174 5.49 6.93 -19.21
CA ILE A 174 4.28 6.09 -19.37
C ILE A 174 3.35 6.27 -18.18
N SER A 175 3.89 6.32 -16.97
CA SER A 175 3.10 6.57 -15.75
C SER A 175 2.46 7.95 -15.75
N ALA A 176 3.15 8.99 -16.22
CA ALA A 176 2.56 10.30 -16.40
C ALA A 176 1.39 10.28 -17.40
N ILE A 177 1.52 9.55 -18.51
CA ILE A 177 0.42 9.38 -19.48
C ILE A 177 -0.81 8.75 -18.81
N PHE A 178 -0.64 7.66 -18.03
CA PHE A 178 -1.75 7.04 -17.31
C PHE A 178 -2.40 7.99 -16.29
N VAL A 179 -1.60 8.78 -15.58
CA VAL A 179 -2.11 9.77 -14.62
C VAL A 179 -2.90 10.88 -15.34
N PHE A 180 -2.40 11.41 -16.47
CA PHE A 180 -3.13 12.40 -17.27
C PHE A 180 -4.38 11.82 -17.90
N LEU A 181 -4.35 10.58 -18.38
CA LEU A 181 -5.56 9.87 -18.86
C LEU A 181 -6.59 9.72 -17.72
N SER A 182 -6.14 9.43 -16.51
CA SER A 182 -7.02 9.39 -15.33
C SER A 182 -7.64 10.75 -15.03
N ALA A 183 -6.85 11.84 -15.08
CA ALA A 183 -7.35 13.21 -14.89
C ALA A 183 -8.36 13.59 -15.98
N PHE A 184 -8.09 13.25 -17.23
CA PHE A 184 -9.00 13.48 -18.35
C PHE A 184 -10.31 12.69 -18.19
N ALA A 185 -10.21 11.38 -17.89
CA ALA A 185 -11.36 10.52 -17.62
C ALA A 185 -12.20 11.06 -16.45
N PHE A 186 -11.54 11.55 -15.38
CA PHE A 186 -12.23 12.16 -14.26
C PHE A 186 -13.00 13.41 -14.67
N LYS A 187 -12.38 14.32 -15.43
CA LYS A 187 -13.03 15.53 -15.94
C LYS A 187 -14.24 15.20 -16.83
N LEU A 188 -14.11 14.21 -17.74
CA LEU A 188 -15.21 13.74 -18.59
C LEU A 188 -16.33 13.05 -17.80
N SER A 189 -16.02 12.46 -16.65
CA SER A 189 -17.02 11.75 -15.84
C SER A 189 -18.08 12.67 -15.23
N LYS A 190 -17.83 14.00 -15.20
CA LYS A 190 -18.70 15.04 -14.60
C LYS A 190 -19.11 14.69 -13.15
N ILE A 191 -18.18 14.12 -12.38
CA ILE A 191 -18.41 13.78 -10.98
C ILE A 191 -18.28 15.05 -10.15
N ASN A 192 -19.43 15.61 -9.72
CA ASN A 192 -19.50 16.81 -8.89
C ASN A 192 -19.48 16.44 -7.41
N ASP A 193 -18.97 17.32 -6.56
CA ASP A 193 -19.00 17.16 -5.12
C ASP A 193 -20.44 17.16 -4.57
N ILE A 194 -20.66 16.40 -3.51
CA ILE A 194 -21.82 16.53 -2.66
C ILE A 194 -21.39 17.44 -1.52
N ASN A 195 -22.04 18.61 -1.36
CA ASN A 195 -21.78 19.55 -0.27
C ASN A 195 -22.24 18.96 1.07
N ILE A 196 -21.48 18.03 1.61
CA ILE A 196 -21.68 17.56 2.98
C ILE A 196 -20.63 18.23 3.84
N LYS A 197 -21.02 19.30 4.54
CA LYS A 197 -20.23 19.83 5.67
C LYS A 197 -20.27 18.80 6.79
N LYS A 198 -19.40 17.80 6.77
CA LYS A 198 -19.13 16.99 7.95
C LYS A 198 -18.05 17.69 8.75
N LYS A 199 -18.36 18.13 9.96
CA LYS A 199 -17.34 18.40 10.98
C LYS A 199 -16.60 17.08 11.21
N LEU A 200 -15.31 17.05 10.92
CA LEU A 200 -14.43 16.01 11.42
C LEU A 200 -14.37 16.11 12.94
N ASP A 201 -14.28 14.97 13.60
CA ASP A 201 -14.27 14.88 15.06
C ASP A 201 -13.10 15.72 15.61
N GLU A 202 -13.39 16.78 16.34
CA GLU A 202 -12.46 17.86 16.75
C GLU A 202 -11.33 17.38 17.68
N ASN A 203 -11.23 16.06 17.98
CA ASN A 203 -10.34 15.55 19.02
C ASN A 203 -9.46 14.36 18.58
N ILE A 204 -8.76 14.50 17.43
CA ILE A 204 -7.85 13.45 16.91
C ILE A 204 -6.83 13.03 17.99
N LEU A 205 -6.22 13.97 18.71
CA LEU A 205 -5.25 13.68 19.77
C LEU A 205 -5.86 12.90 20.95
N LYS A 206 -7.07 13.25 21.35
CA LYS A 206 -7.80 12.52 22.40
C LYS A 206 -8.15 11.10 21.95
N ASN A 207 -8.63 10.97 20.72
CA ASN A 207 -8.97 9.67 20.12
C ASN A 207 -7.75 8.76 20.03
N THR A 208 -6.59 9.31 19.66
CA THR A 208 -5.30 8.60 19.62
C THR A 208 -4.88 8.16 21.02
N LYS A 209 -4.92 9.06 22.03
CA LYS A 209 -4.63 8.68 23.42
C LYS A 209 -5.57 7.59 23.94
N ASP A 210 -6.86 7.71 23.65
CA ASP A 210 -7.85 6.69 24.06
C ASP A 210 -7.64 5.36 23.32
N PHE A 211 -7.20 5.38 22.06
CA PHE A 211 -6.86 4.18 21.30
C PHE A 211 -5.80 3.35 22.02
N PHE A 212 -4.71 3.96 22.44
CA PHE A 212 -3.58 3.29 23.09
C PHE A 212 -3.84 2.87 24.55
N LYS A 213 -5.00 3.16 25.15
CA LYS A 213 -5.39 2.63 26.48
C LYS A 213 -5.79 1.15 26.44
N SER A 214 -6.14 0.59 25.28
CA SER A 214 -6.59 -0.80 25.19
C SER A 214 -5.51 -1.71 24.63
N LYS A 215 -5.12 -2.75 25.41
CA LYS A 215 -4.15 -3.76 24.99
C LYS A 215 -4.55 -4.44 23.66
N ASN A 216 -5.83 -4.74 23.46
CA ASN A 216 -6.29 -5.38 22.23
C ASN A 216 -6.11 -4.48 21.00
N ARG A 217 -6.35 -3.17 21.12
CA ARG A 217 -6.14 -2.22 20.04
C ARG A 217 -4.66 -2.03 19.71
N ILE A 218 -3.80 -1.98 20.74
CA ILE A 218 -2.34 -1.94 20.56
C ILE A 218 -1.84 -3.18 19.81
N VAL A 219 -2.34 -4.36 20.18
CA VAL A 219 -1.98 -5.60 19.49
C VAL A 219 -2.42 -5.58 18.02
N ALA A 220 -3.65 -5.15 17.74
CA ALA A 220 -4.13 -4.99 16.37
C ALA A 220 -3.30 -3.98 15.55
N TYR A 221 -2.89 -2.87 16.18
CA TYR A 221 -2.01 -1.86 15.61
C TYR A 221 -0.68 -2.44 15.11
N PHE A 222 0.03 -3.18 15.97
CA PHE A 222 1.30 -3.78 15.59
C PHE A 222 1.16 -4.94 14.60
N ILE A 223 0.10 -5.74 14.69
CA ILE A 223 -0.17 -6.82 13.74
C ILE A 223 -0.40 -6.27 12.33
N SER A 224 -1.23 -5.22 12.20
CA SER A 224 -1.46 -4.56 10.91
C SER A 224 -0.21 -3.83 10.41
N GLY A 225 0.47 -3.12 11.29
CA GLY A 225 1.71 -2.42 10.95
C GLY A 225 2.80 -3.36 10.45
N ALA A 226 2.93 -4.56 11.02
CA ALA A 226 3.93 -5.55 10.61
C ALA A 226 3.71 -6.09 9.19
N VAL A 227 2.47 -6.17 8.72
CA VAL A 227 2.17 -6.48 7.31
C VAL A 227 2.80 -5.44 6.39
N ASN A 228 2.62 -4.16 6.73
CA ASN A 228 3.19 -3.05 5.96
C ASN A 228 4.72 -2.94 6.11
N LEU A 229 5.25 -3.33 7.25
CA LEU A 229 6.70 -3.46 7.44
C LEU A 229 7.30 -4.52 6.49
N TRP A 230 6.62 -5.67 6.29
CA TRP A 230 7.05 -6.69 5.31
C TRP A 230 7.14 -6.15 3.89
N TRP A 231 6.17 -5.32 3.49
CA TRP A 231 6.19 -4.68 2.17
C TRP A 231 7.39 -3.75 1.95
N VAL A 232 7.98 -3.20 3.03
CA VAL A 232 9.25 -2.45 2.93
C VAL A 232 10.39 -3.35 2.46
N LEU A 233 10.49 -4.59 2.94
CA LEU A 233 11.49 -5.54 2.42
C LEU A 233 11.26 -5.80 0.93
N ILE A 234 10.03 -6.08 0.53
CA ILE A 234 9.67 -6.54 -0.82
C ILE A 234 9.83 -5.41 -1.86
N TYR A 235 9.32 -4.19 -1.58
CA TYR A 235 9.29 -3.11 -2.58
C TYR A 235 10.46 -2.14 -2.49
N LEU A 236 11.14 -2.03 -1.34
CA LEU A 236 12.26 -1.11 -1.21
C LEU A 236 13.62 -1.84 -1.30
N PHE A 237 13.83 -2.84 -0.47
CA PHE A 237 15.16 -3.46 -0.35
C PHE A 237 15.42 -4.56 -1.38
N MET A 238 14.44 -5.41 -1.68
CA MET A 238 14.63 -6.51 -2.63
C MET A 238 14.94 -6.05 -4.06
N PRO A 239 14.30 -5.02 -4.65
CA PRO A 239 14.68 -4.53 -5.98
C PRO A 239 16.15 -4.13 -6.08
N MET A 240 16.69 -3.44 -5.08
CA MET A 240 18.11 -3.08 -5.02
C MET A 240 18.99 -4.33 -4.90
N HIS A 241 18.63 -5.27 -4.05
CA HIS A 241 19.35 -6.52 -3.87
C HIS A 241 19.39 -7.37 -5.16
N ILE A 242 18.31 -7.42 -5.91
CA ILE A 242 18.22 -8.07 -7.22
C ILE A 242 19.25 -7.48 -8.18
N ILE A 243 19.28 -6.16 -8.33
CA ILE A 243 20.23 -5.48 -9.22
C ILE A 243 21.68 -5.72 -8.78
N ARG A 244 21.97 -5.60 -7.48
CA ARG A 244 23.32 -5.82 -6.93
C ARG A 244 23.78 -7.27 -6.98
N SER A 245 22.85 -8.20 -7.09
CA SER A 245 23.17 -9.62 -7.34
C SER A 245 23.48 -9.93 -8.83
N GLY A 246 23.57 -8.90 -9.69
CA GLY A 246 23.88 -9.05 -11.11
C GLY A 246 22.68 -9.35 -12.01
N LEU A 247 21.46 -9.32 -11.48
CA LEU A 247 20.24 -9.47 -12.26
C LEU A 247 19.76 -8.12 -12.80
N ASN A 248 18.95 -8.15 -13.86
CA ASN A 248 18.41 -6.95 -14.50
C ASN A 248 17.02 -6.59 -13.99
N ASN A 249 16.47 -5.45 -14.46
CA ASN A 249 15.16 -4.93 -14.07
C ASN A 249 14.00 -5.91 -14.36
N LEU A 250 14.14 -6.79 -15.35
CA LEU A 250 13.12 -7.79 -15.67
C LEU A 250 12.84 -8.74 -14.50
N TRP A 251 13.90 -9.10 -13.74
CA TRP A 251 13.77 -9.96 -12.56
C TRP A 251 13.03 -9.28 -11.42
N ILE A 252 13.09 -7.94 -11.30
CA ILE A 252 12.24 -7.19 -10.34
C ILE A 252 10.79 -7.38 -10.71
N GLY A 253 10.44 -7.22 -12.00
CA GLY A 253 9.09 -7.43 -12.49
C GLY A 253 8.57 -8.85 -12.23
N TYR A 254 9.36 -9.87 -12.54
CA TYR A 254 9.01 -11.27 -12.28
C TYR A 254 8.84 -11.56 -10.80
N PHE A 255 9.74 -11.05 -9.97
CA PHE A 255 9.69 -11.22 -8.52
C PHE A 255 8.41 -10.62 -7.92
N LEU A 256 8.13 -9.35 -8.18
CA LEU A 256 6.95 -8.68 -7.64
C LEU A 256 5.65 -9.28 -8.16
N PHE A 257 5.61 -9.72 -9.43
CA PHE A 257 4.47 -10.48 -9.93
C PHE A 257 4.30 -11.80 -9.19
N ALA A 258 5.39 -12.58 -9.01
CA ALA A 258 5.34 -13.86 -8.30
C ALA A 258 4.88 -13.69 -6.84
N VAL A 259 5.27 -12.60 -6.18
CA VAL A 259 4.81 -12.21 -4.84
C VAL A 259 3.32 -11.88 -4.83
N ALA A 260 2.79 -11.23 -5.87
CA ALA A 260 1.38 -10.86 -5.93
C ALA A 260 0.44 -12.05 -6.20
N VAL A 261 0.90 -13.10 -6.90
CA VAL A 261 0.07 -14.27 -7.28
C VAL A 261 -0.58 -14.96 -6.08
N PRO A 262 0.13 -15.32 -5.00
CA PRO A 262 -0.48 -15.96 -3.83
C PRO A 262 -1.56 -15.09 -3.16
N LEU A 263 -1.41 -13.78 -3.15
CA LEU A 263 -2.41 -12.86 -2.58
C LEU A 263 -3.73 -13.00 -3.35
N VAL A 264 -3.68 -12.85 -4.67
CA VAL A 264 -4.87 -12.96 -5.52
C VAL A 264 -5.55 -14.33 -5.42
N LEU A 265 -4.77 -15.41 -5.31
CA LEU A 265 -5.31 -16.79 -5.28
C LEU A 265 -5.89 -17.17 -3.92
N PHE A 266 -5.34 -16.66 -2.82
CA PHE A 266 -5.58 -17.22 -1.49
C PHE A 266 -6.22 -16.24 -0.50
N GLU A 267 -6.17 -14.91 -0.67
CA GLU A 267 -6.73 -13.95 0.28
C GLU A 267 -8.18 -14.23 0.64
N TYR A 268 -9.04 -14.43 -0.36
CA TYR A 268 -10.45 -14.73 -0.12
C TYR A 268 -10.65 -16.02 0.68
N LYS A 269 -9.86 -17.07 0.37
CA LYS A 269 -9.93 -18.36 1.07
C LYS A 269 -9.49 -18.21 2.53
N PHE A 270 -8.40 -17.47 2.78
CA PHE A 270 -7.87 -17.26 4.13
C PHE A 270 -8.74 -16.33 4.96
N SER A 271 -9.32 -15.28 4.38
CA SER A 271 -10.31 -14.44 5.05
C SER A 271 -11.52 -15.26 5.52
N LYS A 272 -12.08 -16.10 4.65
CA LYS A 272 -13.17 -17.01 5.03
C LYS A 272 -12.73 -18.02 6.11
N LEU A 273 -11.48 -18.48 6.07
CA LEU A 273 -10.94 -19.42 7.06
C LEU A 273 -10.74 -18.73 8.42
N ALA A 274 -10.34 -17.45 8.44
CA ALA A 274 -10.20 -16.65 9.64
C ALA A 274 -11.53 -16.51 10.38
N GLY A 275 -12.62 -16.19 9.67
CA GLY A 275 -13.96 -16.12 10.25
C GLY A 275 -14.43 -17.44 10.86
N LYS A 276 -14.03 -18.59 10.26
CA LYS A 276 -14.44 -19.92 10.75
C LYS A 276 -13.55 -20.47 11.87
N LYS A 277 -12.21 -20.36 11.75
CA LYS A 277 -11.22 -20.98 12.65
C LYS A 277 -10.64 -20.02 13.68
N GLY A 278 -10.95 -18.72 13.55
CA GLY A 278 -10.48 -17.62 14.40
C GLY A 278 -9.15 -17.03 13.91
N PHE A 279 -9.01 -15.72 14.09
CA PHE A 279 -7.87 -14.91 13.63
C PHE A 279 -6.54 -15.35 14.24
N ARG A 280 -6.53 -15.78 15.52
CA ARG A 280 -5.31 -16.23 16.20
C ARG A 280 -4.54 -17.29 15.43
N LYS A 281 -5.25 -18.30 14.88
CA LYS A 281 -4.61 -19.38 14.13
C LYS A 281 -4.00 -18.86 12.83
N ILE A 282 -4.74 -18.02 12.10
CA ILE A 282 -4.30 -17.44 10.83
C ILE A 282 -3.06 -16.57 11.04
N PHE A 283 -3.05 -15.68 12.04
CA PHE A 283 -1.90 -14.82 12.32
C PHE A 283 -0.66 -15.60 12.75
N LYS A 284 -0.81 -16.60 13.63
CA LYS A 284 0.30 -17.49 13.99
C LYS A 284 0.91 -18.17 12.78
N THR A 285 0.07 -18.75 11.92
CA THR A 285 0.56 -19.45 10.73
C THR A 285 1.21 -18.46 9.75
N GLY A 286 0.57 -17.32 9.45
CA GLY A 286 1.10 -16.31 8.54
C GLY A 286 2.44 -15.75 8.99
N PHE A 287 2.53 -15.22 10.22
CA PHE A 287 3.79 -14.70 10.76
C PHE A 287 4.86 -15.79 10.94
N GLY A 288 4.45 -17.03 11.27
CA GLY A 288 5.36 -18.17 11.35
C GLY A 288 6.01 -18.50 10.00
N ILE A 289 5.25 -18.49 8.92
CA ILE A 289 5.76 -18.67 7.55
C ILE A 289 6.76 -17.58 7.19
N LEU A 290 6.39 -16.30 7.44
CA LEU A 290 7.27 -15.17 7.14
C LEU A 290 8.59 -15.23 7.93
N PHE A 291 8.52 -15.56 9.21
CA PHE A 291 9.69 -15.75 10.06
C PHE A 291 10.61 -16.85 9.54
N LEU A 292 10.06 -18.05 9.30
CA LEU A 292 10.86 -19.21 8.86
C LEU A 292 11.52 -18.95 7.51
N ILE A 293 10.80 -18.35 6.57
CA ILE A 293 11.37 -18.03 5.25
C ILE A 293 12.43 -16.94 5.35
N SER A 294 12.21 -15.89 6.15
CA SER A 294 13.26 -14.90 6.39
C SER A 294 14.52 -15.51 7.00
N LEU A 295 14.35 -16.43 7.94
CA LEU A 295 15.48 -17.14 8.55
C LEU A 295 16.21 -18.02 7.52
N LEU A 296 15.49 -18.71 6.65
CA LEU A 296 16.09 -19.48 5.56
C LEU A 296 16.86 -18.59 4.58
N CYS A 297 16.28 -17.44 4.19
CA CYS A 297 16.94 -16.48 3.29
C CYS A 297 18.26 -15.93 3.87
N PHE A 298 18.40 -15.86 5.20
CA PHE A 298 19.66 -15.44 5.83
C PHE A 298 20.83 -16.40 5.55
N PHE A 299 20.56 -17.73 5.46
CA PHE A 299 21.59 -18.75 5.22
C PHE A 299 21.85 -19.02 3.73
N ILE A 300 20.97 -18.57 2.84
CA ILE A 300 21.04 -18.84 1.41
C ILE A 300 21.73 -17.67 0.70
N THR A 301 22.65 -18.01 -0.21
CA THR A 301 23.36 -17.05 -1.06
C THR A 301 22.83 -16.99 -2.49
N ASN A 302 22.12 -18.05 -2.93
CA ASN A 302 21.58 -18.11 -4.28
C ASN A 302 20.36 -17.19 -4.40
N ILE A 303 20.49 -16.12 -5.21
CA ILE A 303 19.43 -15.11 -5.37
C ILE A 303 18.12 -15.70 -5.91
N TYR A 304 18.19 -16.64 -6.87
CA TYR A 304 16.96 -17.24 -7.44
C TYR A 304 16.15 -18.02 -6.39
N LEU A 305 16.86 -18.72 -5.49
CA LEU A 305 16.21 -19.45 -4.40
C LEU A 305 15.63 -18.48 -3.37
N ILE A 306 16.30 -17.35 -3.08
CA ILE A 306 15.77 -16.28 -2.22
C ILE A 306 14.46 -15.73 -2.82
N LEU A 307 14.45 -15.38 -4.12
CA LEU A 307 13.26 -14.87 -4.79
C LEU A 307 12.10 -15.86 -4.74
N LEU A 308 12.36 -17.15 -4.99
CA LEU A 308 11.37 -18.21 -4.91
C LEU A 308 10.79 -18.34 -3.48
N LEU A 309 11.65 -18.34 -2.47
CA LEU A 309 11.24 -18.45 -1.07
C LEU A 309 10.39 -17.24 -0.65
N LEU A 310 10.76 -16.03 -1.05
CA LEU A 310 9.97 -14.83 -0.76
C LEU A 310 8.61 -14.83 -1.49
N ALA A 311 8.55 -15.37 -2.71
CA ALA A 311 7.28 -15.61 -3.40
C ALA A 311 6.38 -16.63 -2.64
N ILE A 312 6.98 -17.69 -2.09
CA ILE A 312 6.27 -18.66 -1.23
C ILE A 312 5.83 -17.98 0.09
N ALA A 313 6.65 -17.09 0.67
CA ALA A 313 6.30 -16.32 1.86
C ALA A 313 5.01 -15.51 1.67
N SER A 314 4.68 -15.10 0.44
CA SER A 314 3.45 -14.38 0.13
C SER A 314 2.18 -15.17 0.41
N ILE A 315 2.25 -16.50 0.57
CA ILE A 315 1.14 -17.31 1.10
C ILE A 315 0.85 -16.89 2.55
N GLY A 316 1.89 -16.65 3.37
CA GLY A 316 1.76 -16.10 4.71
C GLY A 316 1.20 -14.67 4.68
N MET A 317 1.64 -13.84 3.73
CA MET A 317 1.09 -12.49 3.54
C MET A 317 -0.39 -12.52 3.17
N ALA A 318 -0.82 -13.40 2.26
CA ALA A 318 -2.22 -13.57 1.90
C ALA A 318 -3.11 -13.95 3.11
N MET A 319 -2.55 -14.65 4.12
CA MET A 319 -3.26 -14.90 5.38
C MET A 319 -3.43 -13.64 6.22
N LEU A 320 -2.44 -12.75 6.21
CA LEU A 320 -2.36 -11.60 7.11
C LEU A 320 -3.10 -10.38 6.53
N GLU A 321 -2.81 -10.01 5.29
CA GLU A 321 -3.26 -8.76 4.68
C GLU A 321 -4.79 -8.66 4.64
N SER A 322 -5.45 -9.72 4.21
CA SER A 322 -6.92 -9.77 4.15
C SER A 322 -7.63 -9.84 5.50
N THR A 323 -6.91 -10.08 6.59
CA THR A 323 -7.52 -10.42 7.89
C THR A 323 -7.19 -9.44 9.01
N THR A 324 -6.15 -8.62 8.88
CA THR A 324 -5.75 -7.68 9.94
C THR A 324 -6.77 -6.59 10.18
N GLU A 325 -7.32 -6.01 9.13
CA GLU A 325 -8.36 -4.97 9.22
C GLU A 325 -9.70 -5.56 9.71
N ALA A 326 -10.07 -6.74 9.22
CA ALA A 326 -11.26 -7.45 9.70
C ALA A 326 -11.16 -7.73 11.21
N TYR A 327 -10.00 -8.19 11.70
CA TYR A 327 -9.75 -8.37 13.13
C TYR A 327 -9.90 -7.07 13.92
N PHE A 328 -9.39 -5.95 13.40
CA PHE A 328 -9.53 -4.64 14.04
C PHE A 328 -11.01 -4.28 14.23
N PHE A 329 -11.85 -4.40 13.20
CA PHE A 329 -13.28 -4.12 13.30
C PHE A 329 -14.02 -5.07 14.24
N ASP A 330 -13.60 -6.32 14.34
CA ASP A 330 -14.22 -7.30 15.23
C ASP A 330 -13.95 -7.07 16.73
N ILE A 331 -12.84 -6.42 17.07
CA ILE A 331 -12.49 -6.13 18.47
C ILE A 331 -13.03 -4.77 18.94
N ILE A 332 -13.58 -3.95 18.04
CA ILE A 332 -14.09 -2.61 18.33
C ILE A 332 -15.60 -2.61 18.27
N ASN A 333 -16.24 -1.78 19.11
CA ASN A 333 -17.68 -1.53 19.01
C ASN A 333 -17.98 -0.69 17.76
N LYS A 334 -19.07 -1.00 17.05
CA LYS A 334 -19.53 -0.26 15.86
C LYS A 334 -19.60 1.26 16.06
N LYS A 335 -19.91 1.72 17.28
CA LYS A 335 -19.98 3.15 17.63
C LYS A 335 -18.62 3.83 17.62
N ASP A 336 -17.55 3.09 17.85
CA ASP A 336 -16.18 3.60 18.01
C ASP A 336 -15.31 3.39 16.75
N GLU A 337 -15.84 2.75 15.70
CA GLU A 337 -15.09 2.47 14.45
C GLU A 337 -14.50 3.75 13.85
N CYS A 338 -15.33 4.78 13.63
CA CYS A 338 -14.87 6.05 13.08
C CYS A 338 -13.84 6.77 13.98
N LYS A 339 -13.97 6.61 15.31
CA LYS A 339 -13.10 7.21 16.31
C LYS A 339 -11.68 6.62 16.27
N TYR A 340 -11.58 5.30 16.10
CA TYR A 340 -10.32 4.56 16.25
C TYR A 340 -9.67 4.13 14.94
N TYR A 341 -10.36 4.22 13.81
CA TYR A 341 -9.81 3.82 12.52
C TYR A 341 -8.63 4.71 12.08
N GLY A 342 -8.71 6.03 12.28
CA GLY A 342 -7.61 6.95 11.99
C GLY A 342 -6.34 6.60 12.79
N PRO A 343 -6.39 6.55 14.14
CA PRO A 343 -5.28 6.08 14.97
C PRO A 343 -4.74 4.69 14.57
N TYR A 344 -5.61 3.73 14.24
CA TYR A 344 -5.21 2.41 13.77
C TYR A 344 -4.35 2.47 12.49
N ASN A 345 -4.76 3.26 11.51
CA ASN A 345 -4.06 3.38 10.24
C ASN A 345 -2.67 4.02 10.37
N THR A 346 -2.41 4.83 11.40
CA THR A 346 -1.05 5.35 11.62
C THR A 346 -0.02 4.24 11.85
N GLY A 347 -0.47 3.02 12.23
CA GLY A 347 0.38 1.85 12.40
C GLY A 347 1.10 1.44 11.11
N ILE A 348 0.48 1.69 9.96
CA ILE A 348 1.05 1.44 8.64
C ILE A 348 2.34 2.25 8.48
N ASP A 349 2.23 3.57 8.61
CA ASP A 349 3.35 4.49 8.38
C ASP A 349 4.44 4.35 9.45
N VAL A 350 4.04 4.19 10.71
CA VAL A 350 4.99 4.03 11.84
C VAL A 350 5.81 2.75 11.69
N CYS A 351 5.19 1.62 11.34
CA CYS A 351 5.91 0.37 11.14
C CYS A 351 6.76 0.39 9.86
N GLN A 352 6.29 1.01 8.78
CA GLN A 352 7.11 1.22 7.58
C GLN A 352 8.34 2.09 7.90
N PHE A 353 8.16 3.20 8.61
CA PHE A 353 9.26 4.04 9.06
C PHE A 353 10.28 3.26 9.89
N ALA A 354 9.80 2.50 10.90
CA ALA A 354 10.66 1.67 11.74
C ALA A 354 11.44 0.63 10.92
N GLY A 355 10.77 -0.04 9.96
CA GLY A 355 11.39 -1.01 9.06
C GLY A 355 12.48 -0.38 8.18
N LYS A 356 12.20 0.79 7.60
CA LYS A 356 13.15 1.51 6.73
C LYS A 356 14.39 1.96 7.52
N ILE A 357 14.21 2.59 8.69
CA ILE A 357 15.32 3.05 9.53
C ILE A 357 16.15 1.89 10.03
N SER A 358 15.52 0.85 10.61
CA SER A 358 16.26 -0.27 11.18
C SER A 358 17.04 -1.06 10.13
N ALA A 359 16.47 -1.29 8.95
CA ALA A 359 17.18 -1.94 7.85
C ALA A 359 18.32 -1.07 7.32
N SER A 360 18.12 0.25 7.20
CA SER A 360 19.17 1.18 6.79
C SER A 360 20.35 1.18 7.77
N VAL A 361 20.09 1.17 9.07
CA VAL A 361 21.13 1.07 10.10
C VAL A 361 21.88 -0.26 9.98
N VAL A 362 21.17 -1.37 9.79
CA VAL A 362 21.81 -2.68 9.56
C VAL A 362 22.73 -2.64 8.35
N LEU A 363 22.29 -2.04 7.24
CA LEU A 363 23.04 -1.98 5.99
C LEU A 363 24.28 -1.05 6.02
N ILE A 364 24.40 -0.17 7.02
CA ILE A 364 25.66 0.58 7.25
C ILE A 364 26.78 -0.34 7.71
N PHE A 365 26.47 -1.30 8.57
CA PHE A 365 27.47 -2.07 9.28
C PHE A 365 27.57 -3.52 8.80
N LEU A 366 26.52 -4.07 8.19
CA LEU A 366 26.40 -5.49 7.92
C LEU A 366 25.94 -5.75 6.47
N PRO A 367 26.35 -6.89 5.87
CA PRO A 367 25.88 -7.31 4.54
C PRO A 367 24.36 -7.49 4.49
N PHE A 368 23.78 -7.39 3.27
CA PHE A 368 22.34 -7.46 3.02
C PHE A 368 21.62 -8.64 3.67
N LYS A 369 22.26 -9.81 3.76
CA LYS A 369 21.63 -11.00 4.39
C LYS A 369 21.09 -10.73 5.81
N TYR A 370 21.71 -9.80 6.55
CA TYR A 370 21.22 -9.44 7.90
C TYR A 370 19.91 -8.66 7.88
N VAL A 371 19.51 -8.09 6.75
CA VAL A 371 18.18 -7.52 6.57
C VAL A 371 17.11 -8.61 6.69
N PHE A 372 17.36 -9.81 6.11
CA PHE A 372 16.44 -10.94 6.29
C PHE A 372 16.33 -11.33 7.77
N LEU A 373 17.44 -11.38 8.49
CA LEU A 373 17.42 -11.69 9.93
C LEU A 373 16.63 -10.65 10.73
N LEU A 374 16.82 -9.36 10.41
CA LEU A 374 16.09 -8.26 11.05
C LEU A 374 14.57 -8.40 10.82
N PHE A 375 14.15 -8.54 9.55
CA PHE A 375 12.73 -8.72 9.24
C PHE A 375 12.17 -10.02 9.81
N GLY A 376 12.97 -11.09 9.83
CA GLY A 376 12.64 -12.34 10.52
C GLY A 376 12.39 -12.12 12.03
N ALA A 377 13.22 -11.35 12.71
CA ALA A 377 13.04 -11.02 14.12
C ALA A 377 11.74 -10.22 14.36
N PHE A 378 11.41 -9.26 13.48
CA PHE A 378 10.12 -8.57 13.54
C PHE A 378 8.95 -9.55 13.36
N MET A 379 9.00 -10.44 12.36
CA MET A 379 7.95 -11.43 12.12
C MET A 379 7.83 -12.43 13.26
N PHE A 380 8.94 -12.83 13.87
CA PHE A 380 8.95 -13.68 15.07
C PHE A 380 8.28 -12.99 16.26
N SER A 381 8.58 -11.71 16.47
CA SER A 381 7.93 -10.92 17.53
C SER A 381 6.41 -10.87 17.33
N MET A 382 5.94 -10.73 16.10
CA MET A 382 4.51 -10.76 15.76
C MET A 382 3.92 -12.17 15.88
N PHE A 383 4.67 -13.20 15.54
CA PHE A 383 4.29 -14.59 15.79
C PHE A 383 4.03 -14.80 17.30
N LEU A 384 4.95 -14.37 18.17
CA LEU A 384 4.75 -14.44 19.62
C LEU A 384 3.58 -13.58 20.09
N LEU A 385 3.41 -12.38 19.55
CA LEU A 385 2.29 -11.49 19.87
C LEU A 385 0.94 -12.13 19.48
N SER A 386 0.91 -12.91 18.42
CA SER A 386 -0.30 -13.60 17.94
C SER A 386 -0.88 -14.60 18.95
N PHE A 387 -0.09 -15.08 19.93
CA PHE A 387 -0.63 -15.91 21.01
C PHE A 387 -1.48 -15.12 22.00
N LYS A 388 -1.26 -13.81 22.11
CA LYS A 388 -1.96 -12.92 23.06
C LYS A 388 -3.23 -12.28 22.49
N ILE A 389 -3.51 -12.45 21.18
CA ILE A 389 -4.71 -11.86 20.59
C ILE A 389 -5.99 -12.51 21.13
N LYS A 390 -7.05 -11.72 21.18
CA LYS A 390 -8.39 -12.22 21.49
C LYS A 390 -8.83 -13.15 20.35
N ASN A 391 -9.21 -14.38 20.67
CA ASN A 391 -9.69 -15.31 19.66
C ASN A 391 -11.15 -14.97 19.32
N VAL A 392 -11.38 -14.29 18.21
CA VAL A 392 -12.70 -13.95 17.70
C VAL A 392 -13.05 -14.92 16.59
N ILE A 393 -14.25 -15.51 16.65
CA ILE A 393 -14.81 -16.41 15.63
C ILE A 393 -16.17 -15.80 15.23
N GLU A 394 -16.31 -15.36 13.98
CA GLU A 394 -17.48 -14.65 13.49
C GLU A 394 -18.78 -15.50 13.59
N ASN A 395 -18.69 -16.78 13.28
CA ASN A 395 -19.85 -17.68 13.31
C ASN A 395 -20.41 -18.02 14.72
N ARG A 396 -19.76 -17.56 15.81
CA ARG A 396 -20.30 -17.71 17.18
C ARG A 396 -21.22 -16.57 17.62
N LYS A 397 -21.30 -15.47 16.85
CA LYS A 397 -22.19 -14.34 17.13
C LYS A 397 -23.59 -14.50 16.51
N ALA A 398 -23.86 -15.56 15.76
CA ALA A 398 -25.14 -15.82 15.10
C ALA A 398 -26.05 -16.81 15.84
N ASN A 399 -25.67 -17.26 17.06
CA ASN A 399 -26.52 -18.11 17.93
C ASN A 399 -26.80 -17.41 19.26
#